data_214dac95ac3a577ffff76eea26d75857
#
_entry.id   214dac95ac3a577ffff76eea26d75857
#
_cell.length_a   1.000
_cell.length_b   1.000
_cell.length_c   1.000
_cell.angle_alpha   90.00
_cell.angle_beta   90.00
_cell.angle_gamma   90.00
#
_symmetry.space_group_name_H-M   'P 1'
#
loop_
_entity.id
_entity.type
_entity.pdbx_description
1 polymer ?
#
loop_
_entity_poly.entity_id
_entity_poly.type
_entity_poly.pdbx_seq_one_letter_code
_entity_poly.pdbx_strand_id
1 'polypeptide(L)'
;MSGLDPVGRKDIRDLIVSEAQANKTIFFSSHILTDVEMLCDAVCILRKGEVVVSGAMDDLVDKEIRRSEITVADASAELLGELEKLATGVQPVGTGAVVEVQGPDAVRNVLERALAAGARVEAVVPKRETLEDIFVRKAL
;
A
#
# COMPACT_ATOMS: atom_id res chain seq x y z
N MET A 1 19.89 -4.92 6.39
CA MET A 1 19.90 -4.01 5.19
C MET A 1 19.97 -2.52 5.52
N SER A 2 19.94 -2.15 6.77
CA SER A 2 20.21 -0.76 7.18
C SER A 2 21.68 -0.41 6.93
N GLY A 3 21.95 0.83 6.51
CA GLY A 3 23.30 1.31 6.20
C GLY A 3 23.81 1.00 4.79
N LEU A 4 23.05 0.32 3.97
CA LEU A 4 23.36 0.11 2.55
C LEU A 4 22.73 1.19 1.68
N ASP A 5 23.44 1.58 0.63
CA ASP A 5 22.87 2.39 -0.44
C ASP A 5 21.84 1.60 -1.26
N PRO A 6 21.06 2.23 -2.15
CA PRO A 6 20.04 1.54 -2.94
C PRO A 6 20.59 0.40 -3.81
N VAL A 7 21.82 0.50 -4.30
CA VAL A 7 22.46 -0.54 -5.12
C VAL A 7 22.81 -1.73 -4.25
N GLY A 8 23.51 -1.52 -3.13
CA GLY A 8 23.85 -2.57 -2.19
C GLY A 8 22.63 -3.29 -1.60
N ARG A 9 21.53 -2.56 -1.37
CA ARG A 9 20.25 -3.19 -0.95
C ARG A 9 19.68 -4.11 -2.02
N LYS A 10 19.76 -3.70 -3.29
CA LYS A 10 19.33 -4.54 -4.40
C LYS A 10 20.16 -5.81 -4.49
N ASP A 11 21.48 -5.70 -4.39
CA ASP A 11 22.39 -6.84 -4.46
C ASP A 11 22.10 -7.86 -3.35
N ILE A 12 21.86 -7.40 -2.13
CA ILE A 12 21.48 -8.27 -1.02
C ILE A 12 20.11 -8.95 -1.25
N ARG A 13 19.13 -8.23 -1.77
CA ARG A 13 17.84 -8.85 -2.12
C ARG A 13 17.99 -9.94 -3.17
N ASP A 14 18.74 -9.66 -4.23
CA ASP A 14 19.00 -10.61 -5.31
C ASP A 14 19.72 -11.86 -4.79
N LEU A 15 20.68 -11.69 -3.86
CA LEU A 15 21.35 -12.79 -3.19
C LEU A 15 20.39 -13.63 -2.34
N ILE A 16 19.53 -13.00 -1.53
CA ILE A 16 18.52 -13.70 -0.72
C ILE A 16 17.59 -14.54 -1.61
N VAL A 17 17.12 -13.98 -2.71
CA VAL A 17 16.25 -14.69 -3.66
C VAL A 17 16.98 -15.89 -4.27
N SER A 18 18.23 -15.73 -4.70
CA SER A 18 19.00 -16.81 -5.30
C SER A 18 19.28 -17.96 -4.34
N GLU A 19 19.57 -17.64 -3.07
CA GLU A 19 19.80 -18.65 -2.03
C GLU A 19 18.51 -19.38 -1.64
N ALA A 20 17.36 -18.67 -1.61
CA ALA A 20 16.07 -19.29 -1.39
C ALA A 20 15.69 -20.24 -2.53
N GLN A 21 15.95 -19.87 -3.78
CA GLN A 21 15.75 -20.75 -4.95
C GLN A 21 16.64 -22.01 -4.91
N ALA A 22 17.77 -21.94 -4.21
CA ALA A 22 18.62 -23.08 -3.93
C ALA A 22 18.15 -23.95 -2.75
N ASN A 23 16.88 -23.82 -2.33
CA ASN A 23 16.24 -24.53 -1.21
C ASN A 23 16.91 -24.28 0.16
N LYS A 24 17.48 -23.10 0.36
CA LYS A 24 18.00 -22.70 1.66
C LYS A 24 16.94 -21.95 2.45
N THR A 25 16.85 -22.21 3.75
CA THR A 25 16.07 -21.41 4.67
C THR A 25 16.87 -20.19 5.08
N ILE A 26 16.28 -19.00 4.90
CA ILE A 26 16.94 -17.73 5.21
C ILE A 26 16.14 -17.04 6.32
N PHE A 27 16.86 -16.65 7.35
CA PHE A 27 16.32 -15.86 8.44
C PHE A 27 17.07 -14.54 8.55
N PHE A 28 16.33 -13.43 8.54
CA PHE A 28 16.92 -12.11 8.71
C PHE A 28 15.98 -11.17 9.47
N SER A 29 16.50 -10.07 9.91
CA SER A 29 15.75 -9.03 10.61
C SER A 29 15.89 -7.71 9.84
N SER A 30 14.77 -7.00 9.67
CA SER A 30 14.72 -5.71 9.00
C SER A 30 13.62 -4.85 9.60
N HIS A 31 13.80 -3.53 9.57
CA HIS A 31 12.74 -2.56 9.86
C HIS A 31 12.09 -2.00 8.58
N ILE A 32 12.54 -2.45 7.41
CA ILE A 32 12.04 -2.02 6.11
C ILE A 32 10.96 -3.01 5.67
N LEU A 33 9.69 -2.67 5.95
CA LEU A 33 8.55 -3.56 5.75
C LEU A 33 8.34 -3.96 4.29
N THR A 34 8.64 -3.07 3.34
CA THR A 34 8.57 -3.38 1.91
C THR A 34 9.54 -4.47 1.47
N ASP A 35 10.76 -4.50 2.03
CA ASP A 35 11.71 -5.56 1.75
C ASP A 35 11.23 -6.89 2.36
N VAL A 36 10.66 -6.85 3.56
CA VAL A 36 10.09 -8.02 4.23
C VAL A 36 8.93 -8.61 3.42
N GLU A 37 7.98 -7.79 2.97
CA GLU A 37 6.87 -8.23 2.12
C GLU A 37 7.32 -8.89 0.82
N MET A 38 8.39 -8.35 0.23
CA MET A 38 8.91 -8.83 -1.06
C MET A 38 9.68 -10.15 -0.95
N LEU A 39 10.35 -10.39 0.17
CA LEU A 39 11.33 -11.46 0.31
C LEU A 39 10.87 -12.62 1.21
N CYS A 40 9.93 -12.39 2.13
CA CYS A 40 9.60 -13.35 3.17
C CYS A 40 8.32 -14.11 2.88
N ASP A 41 8.34 -15.42 3.15
CA ASP A 41 7.15 -16.27 3.14
C ASP A 41 6.41 -16.20 4.49
N ALA A 42 7.13 -15.90 5.55
CA ALA A 42 6.58 -15.75 6.90
C ALA A 42 7.28 -14.63 7.66
N VAL A 43 6.58 -14.04 8.59
CA VAL A 43 7.08 -12.89 9.36
C VAL A 43 6.71 -13.02 10.84
N CYS A 44 7.58 -12.47 11.68
CA CYS A 44 7.32 -12.25 13.09
C CYS A 44 7.65 -10.80 13.42
N ILE A 45 6.66 -10.03 13.85
CA ILE A 45 6.83 -8.63 14.23
C ILE A 45 6.97 -8.54 15.74
N LEU A 46 8.06 -7.91 16.17
CA LEU A 46 8.38 -7.66 17.57
C LEU A 46 8.15 -6.19 17.92
N ARG A 47 7.56 -5.94 19.08
CA ARG A 47 7.46 -4.63 19.70
C ARG A 47 7.81 -4.74 21.16
N LYS A 48 8.80 -3.97 21.60
CA LYS A 48 9.29 -3.95 22.99
C LYS A 48 9.61 -5.37 23.55
N GLY A 49 10.15 -6.23 22.68
CA GLY A 49 10.51 -7.62 23.05
C GLY A 49 9.36 -8.62 23.01
N GLU A 50 8.16 -8.20 22.66
CA GLU A 50 6.99 -9.07 22.56
C GLU A 50 6.57 -9.30 21.11
N VAL A 51 6.09 -10.49 20.80
CA VAL A 51 5.54 -10.83 19.49
C VAL A 51 4.14 -10.22 19.37
N VAL A 52 3.96 -9.31 18.43
CA VAL A 52 2.65 -8.68 18.16
C VAL A 52 1.93 -9.29 16.96
N VAL A 53 2.69 -9.79 15.99
CA VAL A 53 2.18 -10.47 14.78
C VAL A 53 3.15 -11.58 14.42
N SER A 54 2.65 -12.76 14.07
CA SER A 54 3.46 -13.87 13.54
C SER A 54 2.62 -14.77 12.65
N GLY A 55 3.17 -15.19 11.54
CA GLY A 55 2.53 -16.14 10.63
C GLY A 55 3.06 -16.07 9.22
N ALA A 56 2.46 -16.87 8.34
CA ALA A 56 2.71 -16.83 6.92
C ALA A 56 2.24 -15.49 6.33
N MET A 57 2.99 -14.96 5.37
CA MET A 57 2.65 -13.69 4.73
C MET A 57 1.28 -13.75 4.05
N ASP A 58 0.97 -14.87 3.40
CA ASP A 58 -0.30 -15.09 2.71
C ASP A 58 -1.52 -15.11 3.64
N ASP A 59 -1.32 -15.46 4.91
CA ASP A 59 -2.39 -15.49 5.92
C ASP A 59 -2.55 -14.12 6.61
N LEU A 60 -1.49 -13.33 6.65
CA LEU A 60 -1.48 -12.06 7.36
C LEU A 60 -1.93 -10.89 6.49
N VAL A 61 -1.51 -10.87 5.23
CA VAL A 61 -1.80 -9.78 4.29
C VAL A 61 -3.02 -10.15 3.45
N ASP A 62 -4.08 -9.36 3.58
CA ASP A 62 -5.26 -9.53 2.74
C ASP A 62 -4.96 -9.14 1.30
N LYS A 63 -5.06 -10.10 0.40
CA LYS A 63 -4.81 -9.90 -1.04
C LYS A 63 -6.00 -9.24 -1.75
N GLU A 64 -7.14 -9.09 -1.11
CA GLU A 64 -8.28 -8.42 -1.69
C GLU A 64 -8.04 -6.91 -1.80
N ILE A 65 -8.43 -6.37 -2.94
CA ILE A 65 -8.39 -4.93 -3.18
C ILE A 65 -9.63 -4.33 -2.51
N ARG A 66 -9.45 -3.74 -1.34
CA ARG A 66 -10.55 -3.13 -0.58
C ARG A 66 -10.63 -1.62 -0.76
N ARG A 67 -9.54 -0.98 -1.14
CA ARG A 67 -9.47 0.46 -1.35
C ARG A 67 -8.79 0.78 -2.68
N SER A 68 -9.09 1.95 -3.22
CA SER A 68 -8.45 2.48 -4.42
C SER A 68 -8.17 3.96 -4.26
N GLU A 69 -7.07 4.42 -4.82
CA GLU A 69 -6.74 5.83 -4.94
C GLU A 69 -7.02 6.30 -6.37
N ILE A 70 -7.80 7.36 -6.49
CA ILE A 70 -8.14 7.98 -7.76
C ILE A 70 -7.52 9.38 -7.78
N THR A 71 -6.64 9.63 -8.73
CA THR A 71 -6.05 10.95 -8.93
C THR A 71 -6.84 11.69 -9.98
N VAL A 72 -7.43 12.82 -9.59
CA VAL A 72 -8.16 13.73 -10.46
C VAL A 72 -7.42 15.05 -10.56
N ALA A 73 -7.40 15.64 -11.75
CA ALA A 73 -6.87 16.97 -12.01
C ALA A 73 -7.95 17.87 -12.58
N ASP A 74 -7.71 19.19 -12.55
CA ASP A 74 -8.64 20.20 -13.04
C ASP A 74 -10.03 20.09 -12.40
N ALA A 75 -10.06 19.79 -11.10
CA ALA A 75 -11.28 19.65 -10.32
C ALA A 75 -11.69 21.00 -9.71
N SER A 76 -12.95 21.37 -9.88
CA SER A 76 -13.52 22.55 -9.24
C SER A 76 -13.70 22.32 -7.72
N ALA A 77 -13.78 23.41 -6.96
CA ALA A 77 -14.05 23.33 -5.52
C ALA A 77 -15.39 22.64 -5.22
N GLU A 78 -16.38 22.82 -6.09
CA GLU A 78 -17.68 22.15 -6.00
C GLU A 78 -17.54 20.64 -6.17
N LEU A 79 -16.80 20.19 -7.18
CA LEU A 79 -16.52 18.78 -7.40
C LEU A 79 -15.77 18.17 -6.22
N LEU A 80 -14.75 18.83 -5.70
CA LEU A 80 -14.00 18.34 -4.52
C LEU A 80 -14.92 18.16 -3.32
N GLY A 81 -15.85 19.09 -3.07
CA GLY A 81 -16.85 18.98 -2.01
C GLY A 81 -17.81 17.80 -2.21
N GLU A 82 -18.18 17.49 -3.46
CA GLU A 82 -18.98 16.30 -3.78
C GLU A 82 -18.19 15.00 -3.57
N LEU A 83 -16.91 14.97 -3.97
CA LEU A 83 -16.04 13.80 -3.81
C LEU A 83 -15.76 13.49 -2.34
N GLU A 84 -15.64 14.49 -1.48
CA GLU A 84 -15.50 14.31 -0.04
C GLU A 84 -16.66 13.51 0.58
N LYS A 85 -17.86 13.62 0.02
CA LYS A 85 -19.05 12.89 0.48
C LYS A 85 -19.06 11.42 0.02
N LEU A 86 -18.38 11.12 -1.08
CA LEU A 86 -18.33 9.78 -1.70
C LEU A 86 -17.08 9.00 -1.27
N ALA A 87 -16.07 9.68 -0.78
CA ALA A 87 -14.75 9.12 -0.48
C ALA A 87 -14.55 8.89 1.02
N THR A 88 -13.61 8.00 1.33
CA THR A 88 -13.09 7.82 2.69
C THR A 88 -12.01 8.85 3.03
N GLY A 89 -11.37 9.42 2.03
CA GLY A 89 -10.39 10.49 2.18
C GLY A 89 -10.19 11.26 0.88
N VAL A 90 -9.97 12.56 0.99
CA VAL A 90 -9.63 13.44 -0.15
C VAL A 90 -8.45 14.30 0.26
N GLN A 91 -7.36 14.19 -0.50
CA GLN A 91 -6.16 14.99 -0.29
C GLN A 91 -5.95 15.90 -1.48
N PRO A 92 -6.11 17.22 -1.32
CA PRO A 92 -5.86 18.17 -2.41
C PRO A 92 -4.40 18.11 -2.89
N VAL A 93 -4.21 18.05 -4.20
CA VAL A 93 -2.90 18.03 -4.87
C VAL A 93 -2.98 18.83 -6.17
N GLY A 94 -2.18 19.87 -6.29
CA GLY A 94 -2.17 20.70 -7.50
C GLY A 94 -3.54 21.29 -7.81
N THR A 95 -4.04 21.08 -9.04
CA THR A 95 -5.36 21.55 -9.51
C THR A 95 -6.49 20.57 -9.17
N GLY A 96 -6.22 19.50 -8.48
CA GLY A 96 -7.17 18.44 -8.17
C GLY A 96 -6.93 17.79 -6.82
N ALA A 97 -7.12 16.50 -6.75
CA ALA A 97 -6.96 15.73 -5.52
C ALA A 97 -6.64 14.26 -5.76
N VAL A 98 -6.09 13.61 -4.74
CA VAL A 98 -6.08 12.16 -4.60
C VAL A 98 -7.24 11.76 -3.72
N VAL A 99 -8.11 10.92 -4.25
CA VAL A 99 -9.37 10.49 -3.64
C VAL A 99 -9.25 9.02 -3.27
N GLU A 100 -9.35 8.71 -1.99
CA GLU A 100 -9.37 7.33 -1.49
C GLU A 100 -10.81 6.84 -1.33
N VAL A 101 -11.12 5.67 -1.88
CA VAL A 101 -12.43 5.04 -1.83
C VAL A 101 -12.34 3.57 -1.50
N GLN A 102 -13.43 3.01 -0.96
CA GLN A 102 -13.55 1.60 -0.66
C GLN A 102 -14.62 0.93 -1.52
N GLY A 103 -14.21 -0.16 -2.15
CA GLY A 103 -15.08 -0.99 -2.97
C GLY A 103 -15.27 -0.50 -4.41
N PRO A 104 -15.71 -1.39 -5.31
CA PRO A 104 -15.80 -1.10 -6.75
C PRO A 104 -16.90 -0.10 -7.08
N ASP A 105 -18.01 -0.07 -6.33
CA ASP A 105 -19.10 0.86 -6.56
C ASP A 105 -18.68 2.30 -6.22
N ALA A 106 -17.90 2.48 -5.16
CA ALA A 106 -17.37 3.80 -4.81
C ALA A 106 -16.37 4.30 -5.87
N VAL A 107 -15.54 3.43 -6.43
CA VAL A 107 -14.66 3.76 -7.56
C VAL A 107 -15.49 4.26 -8.74
N ARG A 108 -16.53 3.52 -9.12
CA ARG A 108 -17.42 3.89 -10.22
C ARG A 108 -18.06 5.26 -9.99
N ASN A 109 -18.64 5.47 -8.81
CA ASN A 109 -19.33 6.71 -8.46
C ASN A 109 -18.41 7.94 -8.55
N VAL A 110 -17.18 7.80 -8.05
CA VAL A 110 -16.19 8.89 -8.14
C VAL A 110 -15.78 9.16 -9.59
N LEU A 111 -15.54 8.12 -10.39
CA LEU A 111 -15.19 8.26 -11.80
C LEU A 111 -16.32 8.93 -12.60
N GLU A 112 -17.54 8.48 -12.45
CA GLU A 112 -18.71 9.06 -13.13
C GLU A 112 -18.88 10.53 -12.78
N ARG A 113 -18.73 10.88 -11.51
CA ARG A 113 -18.88 12.25 -11.04
C ARG A 113 -17.76 13.16 -11.54
N ALA A 114 -16.51 12.69 -11.49
CA ALA A 114 -15.35 13.44 -11.97
C ALA A 114 -15.45 13.72 -13.48
N LEU A 115 -15.77 12.70 -14.26
CA LEU A 115 -15.90 12.83 -15.71
C LEU A 115 -17.09 13.72 -16.11
N ALA A 116 -18.23 13.60 -15.44
CA ALA A 116 -19.41 14.44 -15.68
C ALA A 116 -19.15 15.93 -15.38
N ALA A 117 -18.29 16.23 -14.41
CA ALA A 117 -17.88 17.58 -14.06
C ALA A 117 -16.73 18.13 -14.95
N GLY A 118 -16.24 17.37 -15.93
CA GLY A 118 -15.17 17.77 -16.83
C GLY A 118 -13.77 17.69 -16.22
N ALA A 119 -13.60 17.07 -15.07
CA ALA A 119 -12.28 16.82 -14.51
C ALA A 119 -11.53 15.74 -15.27
N ARG A 120 -10.21 15.78 -15.18
CA ARG A 120 -9.33 14.79 -15.81
C ARG A 120 -8.95 13.71 -14.78
N VAL A 121 -9.22 12.45 -15.09
CA VAL A 121 -8.76 11.31 -14.29
C VAL A 121 -7.36 10.94 -14.77
N GLU A 122 -6.37 11.07 -13.89
CA GLU A 122 -4.96 10.77 -14.21
C GLU A 122 -4.56 9.35 -13.86
N ALA A 123 -5.10 8.80 -12.76
CA ALA A 123 -4.79 7.46 -12.32
C ALA A 123 -5.92 6.86 -11.50
N VAL A 124 -6.05 5.55 -11.58
CA VAL A 124 -6.85 4.71 -10.68
C VAL A 124 -5.95 3.59 -10.20
N VAL A 125 -5.57 3.62 -8.93
CA VAL A 125 -4.60 2.66 -8.37
C VAL A 125 -5.28 1.84 -7.28
N PRO A 126 -5.55 0.56 -7.53
CA PRO A 126 -6.05 -0.32 -6.51
C PRO A 126 -4.95 -0.58 -5.46
N LYS A 127 -5.33 -0.52 -4.19
CA LYS A 127 -4.44 -0.75 -3.05
C LYS A 127 -4.83 -2.03 -2.33
N ARG A 128 -3.84 -2.87 -2.09
CA ARG A 128 -3.97 -4.04 -1.21
C ARG A 128 -3.50 -3.66 0.19
N GLU A 129 -3.93 -4.43 1.17
CA GLU A 129 -3.39 -4.31 2.52
C GLU A 129 -1.88 -4.61 2.49
N THR A 130 -1.10 -3.79 3.17
CA THR A 130 0.35 -3.95 3.30
C THR A 130 0.71 -4.41 4.70
N LEU A 131 1.92 -4.93 4.86
CA LEU A 131 2.45 -5.27 6.19
C LEU A 131 2.54 -4.03 7.10
N GLU A 132 2.76 -2.86 6.52
CA GLU A 132 2.73 -1.58 7.23
C GLU A 132 1.34 -1.27 7.80
N ASP A 133 0.28 -1.50 7.04
CA ASP A 133 -1.11 -1.33 7.49
C ASP A 133 -1.41 -2.26 8.68
N ILE A 134 -0.93 -3.51 8.62
CA ILE A 134 -1.07 -4.49 9.70
C ILE A 134 -0.28 -4.04 10.92
N PHE A 135 0.93 -3.58 10.74
CA PHE A 135 1.78 -3.08 11.82
C PHE A 135 1.13 -1.90 12.53
N VAL A 136 0.65 -0.91 11.79
CA VAL A 136 -0.06 0.26 12.36
C VAL A 136 -1.30 -0.17 13.13
N ARG A 137 -2.11 -1.08 12.58
CA ARG A 137 -3.35 -1.54 13.20
C ARG A 137 -3.13 -2.36 14.46
N LYS A 138 -2.09 -3.21 14.52
CA LYS A 138 -1.88 -4.19 15.60
C LYS A 138 -0.78 -3.80 16.57
N ALA A 139 0.21 -3.01 16.14
CA ALA A 139 1.36 -2.69 16.95
C ALA A 139 1.30 -1.28 17.57
N LEU A 140 0.41 -0.43 17.11
CA LEU A 140 0.16 0.91 17.65
C LEU A 140 -1.19 0.97 18.35
#